data_87a78076be61a27e0f0f7a02f20c4138
#
_entry.id   87a78076be61a27e0f0f7a02f20c4138
#
_cell.length_a   1.000
_cell.length_b   1.000
_cell.length_c   1.000
_cell.angle_alpha   90.00
_cell.angle_beta   90.00
_cell.angle_gamma   90.00
#
_symmetry.space_group_name_H-M   'P 1'
#
loop_
_entity.id
_entity.type
_entity.pdbx_description
1 polymer ?
#
loop_
_entity_poly.entity_id
_entity_poly.type
_entity_poly.pdbx_seq_one_letter_code
_entity_poly.pdbx_strand_id
1 'polypeptide(L)'
;MKEVIHSTLAPKAIGPYSQAIATNDLVFVSGQLGIDVSTGEFKGTDIHSQTTQSMENIKAILKEAGLGMDSVVKTTILLKSLDDFAVVNGIYGSYFKEPYPARATFQVAKLPKDALVEIEAIAIK
;
A
#
# COMPACT_ATOMS: atom_id res chain seq x y z
N MET A 1 18.96 4.32 13.30
CA MET A 1 19.18 2.94 12.83
C MET A 1 17.95 2.45 12.07
N LYS A 2 18.15 1.76 10.99
CA LYS A 2 17.03 1.23 10.20
C LYS A 2 16.99 -0.28 10.24
N GLU A 3 15.77 -0.81 10.20
CA GLU A 3 15.45 -2.22 10.28
C GLU A 3 14.57 -2.61 9.10
N VAL A 4 14.88 -3.74 8.46
CA VAL A 4 14.07 -4.23 7.34
C VAL A 4 12.85 -4.97 7.90
N ILE A 5 11.68 -4.65 7.35
CA ILE A 5 10.44 -5.39 7.61
C ILE A 5 10.13 -6.20 6.36
N HIS A 6 9.92 -7.49 6.54
CA HIS A 6 9.59 -8.40 5.45
C HIS A 6 8.46 -9.33 5.87
N SER A 7 7.36 -9.30 5.13
CA SER A 7 6.22 -10.19 5.33
C SER A 7 6.11 -11.19 4.20
N THR A 8 5.93 -12.45 4.54
CA THR A 8 5.66 -13.50 3.53
C THR A 8 4.21 -13.44 3.03
N LEU A 9 3.37 -12.62 3.66
CA LEU A 9 1.96 -12.44 3.28
C LEU A 9 1.76 -11.24 2.34
N ALA A 10 2.85 -10.61 1.90
CA ALA A 10 2.83 -9.55 0.90
C ALA A 10 3.83 -9.87 -0.20
N PRO A 11 3.68 -9.28 -1.39
CA PRO A 11 4.60 -9.54 -2.50
C PRO A 11 6.04 -9.22 -2.12
N LYS A 12 6.92 -10.16 -2.42
CA LYS A 12 8.35 -10.04 -2.17
C LYS A 12 8.93 -8.89 -2.98
N ALA A 13 9.83 -8.12 -2.37
CA ALA A 13 10.55 -7.06 -3.08
C ALA A 13 11.47 -7.68 -4.13
N ILE A 14 11.29 -7.29 -5.38
CA ILE A 14 12.13 -7.71 -6.49
C ILE A 14 12.88 -6.49 -7.01
N GLY A 15 14.13 -6.35 -6.59
CA GLY A 15 14.95 -5.22 -6.97
C GLY A 15 15.59 -4.57 -5.74
N PRO A 16 16.23 -3.42 -5.93
CA PRO A 16 16.98 -2.77 -4.86
C PRO A 16 16.09 -1.95 -3.93
N TYR A 17 15.10 -2.60 -3.30
CA TYR A 17 14.25 -1.96 -2.29
C TYR A 17 13.75 -3.00 -1.29
N SER A 18 13.25 -2.53 -0.15
CA SER A 18 12.64 -3.35 0.89
C SER A 18 11.13 -3.14 0.87
N GLN A 19 10.36 -4.14 1.33
CA GLN A 19 8.92 -3.96 1.50
C GLN A 19 8.63 -2.80 2.45
N ALA A 20 9.38 -2.72 3.55
CA ALA A 20 9.29 -1.60 4.48
C ALA A 20 10.58 -1.46 5.27
N ILE A 21 10.80 -0.24 5.76
CA ILE A 21 11.93 0.09 6.63
C ILE A 21 11.37 0.74 7.88
N ALA A 22 11.81 0.25 9.04
CA ALA A 22 11.48 0.84 10.32
C ALA A 22 12.66 1.66 10.84
N THR A 23 12.36 2.80 11.41
CA THR A 23 13.29 3.59 12.22
C THR A 23 12.87 3.45 13.68
N ASN A 24 13.40 4.28 14.59
CA ASN A 24 12.97 4.25 15.99
C ASN A 24 11.49 4.60 16.15
N ASP A 25 10.98 5.51 15.34
CA ASP A 25 9.64 6.08 15.52
C ASP A 25 8.70 5.82 14.35
N LEU A 26 9.21 5.48 13.18
CA LEU A 26 8.43 5.42 11.96
C LEU A 26 8.65 4.11 11.20
N VAL A 27 7.64 3.75 10.41
CA VAL A 27 7.74 2.66 9.44
C VAL A 27 7.34 3.22 8.09
N PHE A 28 8.23 3.05 7.10
CA PHE A 28 8.01 3.47 5.71
C PHE A 28 7.69 2.24 4.90
N VAL A 29 6.48 2.19 4.36
CA VAL A 29 6.02 1.05 3.54
C VAL A 29 6.15 1.44 2.07
N SER A 30 6.90 0.65 1.32
CA SER A 30 7.06 0.84 -0.12
C SER A 30 5.73 0.74 -0.84
N GLY A 31 5.63 1.39 -2.00
CA GLY A 31 4.43 1.34 -2.82
C GLY A 31 3.99 -0.09 -3.10
N GLN A 32 2.72 -0.38 -2.83
CA GLN A 32 2.15 -1.69 -3.03
C GLN A 32 1.20 -1.67 -4.22
N LEU A 33 1.46 -2.53 -5.19
CA LEU A 33 0.54 -2.83 -6.27
C LEU A 33 -0.46 -3.87 -5.78
N GLY A 34 -1.57 -4.02 -6.49
CA GLY A 34 -2.58 -5.03 -6.14
C GLY A 34 -2.21 -6.44 -6.55
N ILE A 35 -1.00 -6.87 -6.22
CA ILE A 35 -0.50 -8.19 -6.54
C ILE A 35 -0.82 -9.16 -5.40
N ASP A 36 -1.38 -10.30 -5.78
CA ASP A 36 -1.68 -11.40 -4.87
C ASP A 36 -0.42 -12.22 -4.66
N VAL A 37 0.05 -12.32 -3.42
CA VAL A 37 1.27 -13.03 -3.08
C VAL A 37 1.20 -14.52 -3.45
N SER A 38 0.01 -15.12 -3.43
CA SER A 38 -0.15 -16.55 -3.73
C SER A 38 0.05 -16.88 -5.21
N THR A 39 -0.16 -15.91 -6.10
CA THR A 39 -0.02 -16.11 -7.55
C THR A 39 1.14 -15.32 -8.15
N GLY A 40 1.56 -14.25 -7.49
CA GLY A 40 2.55 -13.32 -8.03
C GLY A 40 1.99 -12.40 -9.11
N GLU A 41 0.68 -12.40 -9.31
CA GLU A 41 0.01 -11.60 -10.32
C GLU A 41 -1.05 -10.69 -9.70
N PHE A 42 -1.57 -9.73 -10.47
CA PHE A 42 -2.66 -8.88 -9.99
C PHE A 42 -3.85 -9.72 -9.54
N LYS A 43 -4.48 -9.32 -8.45
CA LYS A 43 -5.67 -9.98 -7.91
C LYS A 43 -6.82 -9.97 -8.93
N GLY A 44 -6.83 -8.98 -9.79
CA GLY A 44 -7.82 -8.85 -10.85
C GLY A 44 -7.42 -7.74 -11.81
N THR A 45 -8.23 -7.53 -12.83
CA THR A 45 -7.98 -6.52 -13.86
C THR A 45 -8.75 -5.23 -13.62
N ASP A 46 -9.54 -5.17 -12.54
CA ASP A 46 -10.38 -4.03 -12.21
C ASP A 46 -9.80 -3.23 -11.04
N ILE A 47 -10.21 -1.98 -10.94
CA ILE A 47 -9.71 -1.07 -9.91
C ILE A 47 -10.09 -1.53 -8.50
N HIS A 48 -11.28 -2.11 -8.33
CA HIS A 48 -11.74 -2.58 -7.02
C HIS A 48 -10.81 -3.67 -6.48
N SER A 49 -10.55 -4.70 -7.27
CA SER A 49 -9.70 -5.82 -6.86
C SER A 49 -8.26 -5.38 -6.58
N GLN A 50 -7.71 -4.52 -7.44
CA GLN A 50 -6.34 -4.06 -7.27
C GLN A 50 -6.18 -3.15 -6.05
N THR A 51 -7.14 -2.26 -5.81
CA THR A 51 -7.09 -1.38 -4.64
C THR A 51 -7.19 -2.18 -3.34
N THR A 52 -8.13 -3.11 -3.28
CA THR A 52 -8.30 -3.97 -2.10
C THR A 52 -7.03 -4.75 -1.82
N GLN A 53 -6.43 -5.36 -2.84
CA GLN A 53 -5.21 -6.14 -2.65
C GLN A 53 -4.02 -5.27 -2.24
N SER A 54 -3.89 -4.06 -2.81
CA SER A 54 -2.86 -3.11 -2.39
C SER A 54 -2.98 -2.80 -0.90
N MET A 55 -4.20 -2.52 -0.42
CA MET A 55 -4.44 -2.24 0.99
C MET A 55 -4.18 -3.46 1.87
N GLU A 56 -4.55 -4.66 1.43
CA GLU A 56 -4.28 -5.90 2.17
C GLU A 56 -2.78 -6.15 2.28
N ASN A 57 -2.01 -5.83 1.23
CA ASN A 57 -0.56 -5.97 1.25
C ASN A 57 0.07 -5.02 2.27
N ILE A 58 -0.38 -3.78 2.32
CA ILE A 58 0.09 -2.80 3.33
C ILE A 58 -0.23 -3.30 4.73
N LYS A 59 -1.45 -3.79 4.93
CA LYS A 59 -1.89 -4.32 6.22
C LYS A 59 -1.00 -5.47 6.69
N ALA A 60 -0.67 -6.39 5.77
CA ALA A 60 0.20 -7.53 6.08
C ALA A 60 1.62 -7.09 6.47
N ILE A 61 2.17 -6.10 5.77
CA ILE A 61 3.50 -5.57 6.07
C ILE A 61 3.51 -4.87 7.43
N LEU A 62 2.49 -4.06 7.72
CA LEU A 62 2.38 -3.39 9.02
C LEU A 62 2.24 -4.39 10.15
N LYS A 63 1.49 -5.47 9.94
CA LYS A 63 1.34 -6.53 10.93
C LYS A 63 2.68 -7.17 11.28
N GLU A 64 3.55 -7.36 10.29
CA GLU A 64 4.89 -7.89 10.51
C GLU A 64 5.72 -6.95 11.39
N ALA A 65 5.45 -5.65 11.33
CA ALA A 65 6.10 -4.65 12.17
C ALA A 65 5.42 -4.51 13.55
N GLY A 66 4.40 -5.31 13.83
CA GLY A 66 3.65 -5.22 15.08
C GLY A 66 2.64 -4.08 15.10
N LEU A 67 2.24 -3.58 13.94
CA LEU A 67 1.37 -2.41 13.79
C LEU A 67 0.07 -2.78 13.05
N GLY A 68 -0.89 -1.88 13.10
CA GLY A 68 -2.14 -1.98 12.36
C GLY A 68 -2.38 -0.74 11.52
N MET A 69 -3.52 -0.71 10.84
CA MET A 69 -3.89 0.42 9.99
C MET A 69 -4.08 1.71 10.79
N ASP A 70 -4.41 1.61 12.06
CA ASP A 70 -4.54 2.77 12.96
C ASP A 70 -3.20 3.48 13.22
N SER A 71 -2.09 2.84 12.91
CA SER A 71 -0.76 3.45 13.03
C SER A 71 -0.37 4.27 11.82
N VAL A 72 -1.10 4.18 10.71
CA VAL A 72 -0.78 4.90 9.48
C VAL A 72 -1.08 6.39 9.65
N VAL A 73 -0.10 7.23 9.33
CA VAL A 73 -0.23 8.69 9.46
C VAL A 73 -0.23 9.41 8.12
N LYS A 74 0.31 8.76 7.09
CA LYS A 74 0.38 9.36 5.75
C LYS A 74 0.30 8.29 4.69
N THR A 75 -0.45 8.55 3.63
CA THR A 75 -0.47 7.71 2.43
C THR A 75 -0.33 8.54 1.19
N THR A 76 0.15 7.91 0.11
CA THR A 76 0.11 8.46 -1.23
C THR A 76 -0.53 7.41 -2.13
N ILE A 77 -1.56 7.82 -2.86
CA ILE A 77 -2.26 6.95 -3.81
C ILE A 77 -1.92 7.42 -5.22
N LEU A 78 -1.35 6.52 -6.02
CA LEU A 78 -1.01 6.78 -7.41
C LEU A 78 -1.97 6.00 -8.29
N LEU A 79 -2.62 6.67 -9.23
CA LEU A 79 -3.65 6.08 -10.08
C LEU A 79 -3.29 6.17 -11.55
N LYS A 80 -3.64 5.15 -12.30
CA LYS A 80 -3.58 5.19 -13.75
C LYS A 80 -4.61 6.21 -14.29
N SER A 81 -5.77 6.32 -13.65
CA SER A 81 -6.81 7.28 -14.01
C SER A 81 -7.51 7.83 -12.78
N LEU A 82 -7.64 9.15 -12.68
CA LEU A 82 -8.42 9.80 -11.63
C LEU A 82 -9.92 9.53 -11.76
N ASP A 83 -10.36 8.99 -12.89
CA ASP A 83 -11.76 8.54 -13.05
C ASP A 83 -12.12 7.44 -12.04
N ASP A 84 -11.10 6.72 -11.52
CA ASP A 84 -11.28 5.66 -10.53
C ASP A 84 -11.31 6.19 -9.09
N PHE A 85 -11.16 7.50 -8.90
CA PHE A 85 -10.99 8.10 -7.57
C PHE A 85 -12.13 7.74 -6.60
N ALA A 86 -13.38 7.79 -7.05
CA ALA A 86 -14.53 7.51 -6.18
C ALA A 86 -14.52 6.08 -5.66
N VAL A 87 -14.21 5.11 -6.53
CA VAL A 87 -14.13 3.69 -6.14
C VAL A 87 -12.98 3.48 -5.15
N VAL A 88 -11.82 4.03 -5.47
CA VAL A 88 -10.63 3.92 -4.61
C VAL A 88 -10.90 4.53 -3.24
N ASN A 89 -11.53 5.71 -3.20
CA ASN A 89 -11.88 6.40 -1.96
C ASN A 89 -12.75 5.55 -1.04
N GLY A 90 -13.75 4.89 -1.60
CA GLY A 90 -14.66 4.04 -0.83
C GLY A 90 -13.92 2.86 -0.19
N ILE A 91 -13.07 2.20 -0.95
CA ILE A 91 -12.30 1.05 -0.46
C ILE A 91 -11.26 1.52 0.58
N TYR A 92 -10.50 2.54 0.24
CA TYR A 92 -9.48 3.11 1.11
C TYR A 92 -10.09 3.52 2.46
N GLY A 93 -11.20 4.25 2.44
CA GLY A 93 -11.85 4.72 3.65
C GLY A 93 -12.32 3.60 4.56
N SER A 94 -12.64 2.42 4.00
CA SER A 94 -13.08 1.28 4.79
C SER A 94 -11.99 0.67 5.66
N TYR A 95 -10.72 0.99 5.39
CA TYR A 95 -9.58 0.50 6.16
C TYR A 95 -9.22 1.39 7.35
N PHE A 96 -9.80 2.57 7.46
CA PHE A 96 -9.42 3.54 8.47
C PHE A 96 -10.62 4.05 9.27
N LYS A 97 -10.31 4.54 10.47
CA LYS A 97 -11.24 5.29 11.31
C LYS A 97 -10.69 6.68 11.50
N GLU A 98 -11.53 7.63 11.85
CA GLU A 98 -11.07 8.98 12.22
C GLU A 98 -10.18 8.92 13.47
N PRO A 99 -9.08 9.69 13.50
CA PRO A 99 -8.63 10.61 12.44
C PRO A 99 -7.99 9.85 11.28
N TYR A 100 -8.36 10.21 10.06
CA TYR A 100 -7.79 9.61 8.85
C TYR A 100 -6.33 10.03 8.67
N PRO A 101 -5.49 9.21 8.01
CA PRO A 101 -4.14 9.64 7.65
C PRO A 101 -4.16 10.86 6.73
N ALA A 102 -3.10 11.65 6.76
CA ALA A 102 -2.89 12.64 5.72
C ALA A 102 -2.68 11.90 4.39
N ARG A 103 -3.11 12.50 3.28
CA ARG A 103 -3.06 11.81 1.99
C ARG A 103 -2.85 12.76 0.82
N ALA A 104 -2.17 12.26 -0.21
CA ALA A 104 -2.15 12.84 -1.53
C ALA A 104 -2.57 11.76 -2.53
N THR A 105 -3.28 12.16 -3.60
CA THR A 105 -3.70 11.25 -4.66
C THR A 105 -3.39 11.90 -6.01
N PHE A 106 -2.72 11.16 -6.88
CA PHE A 106 -2.29 11.66 -8.19
C PHE A 106 -2.61 10.66 -9.29
N GLN A 107 -2.95 11.20 -10.47
CA GLN A 107 -2.86 10.42 -11.69
C GLN A 107 -1.41 10.50 -12.17
N VAL A 108 -0.82 9.38 -12.52
CA VAL A 108 0.56 9.29 -12.98
C VAL A 108 0.61 8.86 -14.45
N ALA A 109 1.75 9.14 -15.10
CA ALA A 109 1.92 8.80 -16.51
C ALA A 109 1.85 7.29 -16.72
N LYS A 110 2.42 6.51 -15.80
CA LYS A 110 2.45 5.05 -15.90
C LYS A 110 2.83 4.44 -14.54
N LEU A 111 2.26 3.28 -14.23
CA LEU A 111 2.64 2.50 -13.06
C LEU A 111 3.36 1.22 -13.50
N PRO A 112 4.19 0.62 -12.63
CA PRO A 112 4.83 -0.66 -12.94
C PRO A 112 3.80 -1.71 -13.32
N LYS A 113 4.14 -2.55 -14.30
CA LYS A 113 3.29 -3.63 -14.80
C LYS A 113 1.91 -3.15 -15.28
N ASP A 114 1.83 -1.88 -15.65
CA ASP A 114 0.57 -1.25 -16.08
C ASP A 114 -0.54 -1.38 -15.03
N ALA A 115 -0.15 -1.29 -13.75
CA ALA A 115 -1.10 -1.34 -12.64
C ALA A 115 -2.09 -0.18 -12.71
N LEU A 116 -3.27 -0.38 -12.12
CA LEU A 116 -4.30 0.65 -12.03
C LEU A 116 -4.10 1.54 -10.81
N VAL A 117 -3.41 1.04 -9.77
CA VAL A 117 -3.21 1.75 -8.51
C VAL A 117 -1.93 1.27 -7.84
N GLU A 118 -1.30 2.19 -7.13
CA GLU A 118 -0.19 1.90 -6.22
C GLU A 118 -0.35 2.78 -4.99
N ILE A 119 -0.16 2.21 -3.81
CA ILE A 119 -0.32 2.94 -2.55
C ILE A 119 0.90 2.71 -1.67
N GLU A 120 1.46 3.80 -1.15
CA GLU A 120 2.53 3.76 -0.17
C GLU A 120 2.05 4.36 1.14
N ALA A 121 2.72 4.06 2.24
CA ALA A 121 2.28 4.50 3.55
C ALA A 121 3.45 4.79 4.49
N ILE A 122 3.20 5.69 5.44
CA ILE A 122 4.10 5.95 6.57
C ILE A 122 3.27 5.72 7.83
N ALA A 123 3.82 4.94 8.76
CA ALA A 123 3.15 4.63 10.02
C ALA A 123 4.05 5.01 11.20
N ILE A 124 3.44 5.24 12.36
CA ILE A 124 4.17 5.49 13.61
C ILE A 124 4.23 4.20 14.44
N LYS A 125 5.32 4.05 15.18
CA LYS A 125 5.50 2.91 16.09
C LYS A 125 4.89 3.18 17.45
#